data_fca265438c75a8a73f0f3b9909f1acbf
#
_entry.id   fca265438c75a8a73f0f3b9909f1acbf
#
_cell.length_a   1.000
_cell.length_b   1.000
_cell.length_c   1.000
_cell.angle_alpha   90.00
_cell.angle_beta   90.00
_cell.angle_gamma   90.00
#
_symmetry.space_group_name_H-M   'P 1'
#
loop_
_entity.id
_entity.type
_entity.pdbx_description
1 polymer ?
#
loop_
_entity_poly.entity_id
_entity_poly.type
_entity_poly.pdbx_seq_one_letter_code
_entity_poly.pdbx_strand_id
1 'polypeptide(L)'
;YSGELWNYRRLCELNAVFYHNNTALLYLFPVDCFKAFRQVYILTYMFDAQVQRYYYNFYGAKFEYIGVAGDNVSNYHFVPELTVSDNEQFAKHITIEDGVTLNAIGEKPFSLSVSWYDKNIKTYSTGIKNNIYNFFHNKSKTPSNKNLWTVFKQYKSAIQGKGYAKSFLSCNARATNAYSDRTAVAYMCNIFFNPILKNFFEQKGVRIEEDKWALSELLQFLFRSGIRKGEDIRLYIPSLRMRNLLKRWMVGMYDDKIDPENQEQIPIENKLEKAKALIDKYNLNDTSSDA
;
A
#
# COMPACT_ATOMS: atom_id res chain seq x y z
N TYR A 1 14.78 -40.58 8.58
CA TYR A 1 14.04 -39.58 7.78
C TYR A 1 15.06 -38.65 7.11
N SER A 2 15.42 -38.91 5.86
CA SER A 2 16.20 -38.03 4.99
C SER A 2 15.23 -37.45 3.96
N GLY A 3 15.26 -36.11 3.74
CA GLY A 3 14.47 -35.43 2.72
C GLY A 3 13.67 -34.24 3.25
N GLU A 4 12.65 -33.79 2.51
CA GLU A 4 11.83 -32.62 2.84
C GLU A 4 11.19 -32.67 4.23
N LEU A 5 10.76 -33.84 4.68
CA LEU A 5 10.17 -34.04 6.02
C LEU A 5 11.15 -33.72 7.17
N TRP A 6 12.45 -33.85 6.96
CA TRP A 6 13.44 -33.50 7.98
C TRP A 6 13.48 -31.97 8.22
N ASN A 7 13.34 -31.19 7.17
CA ASN A 7 13.25 -29.72 7.29
C ASN A 7 12.03 -29.29 8.09
N TYR A 8 10.87 -29.89 7.83
CA TYR A 8 9.64 -29.59 8.60
C TYR A 8 9.79 -29.97 10.07
N ARG A 9 10.38 -31.11 10.37
CA ARG A 9 10.65 -31.52 11.76
C ARG A 9 11.50 -30.47 12.48
N ARG A 10 12.61 -30.05 11.89
CA ARG A 10 13.48 -29.01 12.47
C ARG A 10 12.75 -27.69 12.69
N LEU A 11 11.90 -27.27 11.76
CA LEU A 11 11.11 -26.05 11.90
C LEU A 11 10.06 -26.18 13.03
N CYS A 12 9.47 -27.36 13.23
CA CYS A 12 8.57 -27.63 14.36
C CYS A 12 9.32 -27.59 15.69
N GLU A 13 10.51 -28.20 15.77
CA GLU A 13 11.37 -28.16 16.97
C GLU A 13 11.77 -26.74 17.36
N LEU A 14 11.86 -25.81 16.38
CA LEU A 14 12.11 -24.38 16.59
C LEU A 14 10.83 -23.58 16.89
N ASN A 15 9.67 -24.22 17.03
CA ASN A 15 8.37 -23.57 17.14
C ASN A 15 8.11 -22.50 16.06
N ALA A 16 8.62 -22.73 14.86
CA ALA A 16 8.55 -21.80 13.74
C ALA A 16 7.39 -22.10 12.78
N VAL A 17 6.68 -23.23 12.98
CA VAL A 17 5.56 -23.67 12.13
C VAL A 17 4.28 -23.67 12.95
N PHE A 18 3.26 -23.03 12.39
CA PHE A 18 1.92 -22.92 12.99
C PHE A 18 0.90 -23.59 12.08
N TYR A 19 0.14 -24.53 12.62
CA TYR A 19 -1.00 -25.11 11.92
C TYR A 19 -2.24 -24.25 12.14
N HIS A 20 -2.86 -23.80 11.08
CA HIS A 20 -3.97 -22.85 11.14
C HIS A 20 -5.21 -23.38 10.44
N ASN A 21 -6.32 -23.49 11.20
CA ASN A 21 -7.67 -23.83 10.74
C ASN A 21 -7.75 -25.03 9.80
N ASN A 22 -6.96 -26.07 10.01
CA ASN A 22 -6.89 -27.26 9.17
C ASN A 22 -6.63 -27.02 7.67
N THR A 23 -6.17 -25.81 7.31
CA THR A 23 -6.03 -25.39 5.91
C THR A 23 -4.63 -24.93 5.53
N ALA A 24 -3.83 -24.46 6.49
CA ALA A 24 -2.52 -23.91 6.19
C ALA A 24 -1.47 -24.24 7.25
N LEU A 25 -0.24 -24.41 6.79
CA LEU A 25 0.98 -24.35 7.60
C LEU A 25 1.63 -23.00 7.38
N LEU A 26 1.81 -22.24 8.45
CA LEU A 26 2.46 -20.94 8.43
C LEU A 26 3.84 -21.06 9.02
N TYR A 27 4.86 -20.71 8.26
CA TYR A 27 6.22 -20.56 8.76
C TYR A 27 6.46 -19.12 9.17
N LEU A 28 6.77 -18.93 10.46
CA LEU A 28 7.21 -17.65 10.99
C LEU A 28 8.68 -17.76 11.38
N PHE A 29 9.50 -16.88 10.83
CA PHE A 29 10.91 -16.83 11.16
C PHE A 29 11.09 -16.63 12.68
N PRO A 30 11.99 -17.38 13.36
CA PRO A 30 12.16 -17.23 14.81
C PRO A 30 12.63 -15.84 15.20
N VAL A 31 11.86 -15.16 16.08
CA VAL A 31 12.17 -13.78 16.52
C VAL A 31 13.51 -13.70 17.27
N ASP A 32 13.93 -14.77 17.91
CA ASP A 32 15.18 -14.83 18.66
C ASP A 32 16.42 -14.62 17.78
N CYS A 33 16.31 -14.84 16.47
CA CYS A 33 17.41 -14.53 15.54
C CYS A 33 17.77 -13.04 15.56
N PHE A 34 16.82 -12.15 15.84
CA PHE A 34 17.10 -10.72 15.96
C PHE A 34 17.89 -10.37 17.22
N LYS A 35 17.85 -11.20 18.28
CA LYS A 35 18.65 -11.03 19.49
C LYS A 35 20.16 -11.25 19.27
N ALA A 36 20.54 -11.86 18.18
CA ALA A 36 21.94 -12.02 17.80
C ALA A 36 22.61 -10.71 17.36
N PHE A 37 21.81 -9.69 17.05
CA PHE A 37 22.29 -8.39 16.60
C PHE A 37 22.25 -7.39 17.77
N ARG A 38 23.26 -6.53 17.84
CA ARG A 38 23.28 -5.45 18.85
C ARG A 38 22.13 -4.46 18.64
N GLN A 39 21.84 -4.14 17.39
CA GLN A 39 20.77 -3.25 16.97
C GLN A 39 20.25 -3.70 15.60
N VAL A 40 18.93 -3.52 15.38
CA VAL A 40 18.26 -3.81 14.12
C VAL A 40 17.48 -2.58 13.70
N TYR A 41 17.77 -2.03 12.53
CA TYR A 41 17.06 -0.88 11.96
C TYR A 41 16.19 -1.33 10.80
N ILE A 42 14.92 -0.91 10.82
CA ILE A 42 13.94 -1.21 9.78
C ILE A 42 13.57 0.10 9.09
N LEU A 43 14.02 0.26 7.85
CA LEU A 43 13.74 1.43 7.05
C LEU A 43 12.54 1.14 6.16
N THR A 44 11.37 1.62 6.55
CA THR A 44 10.13 1.45 5.78
C THR A 44 9.20 2.62 6.02
N TYR A 45 8.28 2.84 5.09
CA TYR A 45 7.20 3.80 5.24
C TYR A 45 5.94 3.11 5.78
N MET A 46 5.20 3.77 6.67
CA MET A 46 4.01 3.21 7.33
C MET A 46 4.28 1.84 7.96
N PHE A 47 5.27 1.75 8.85
CA PHE A 47 5.61 0.51 9.55
C PHE A 47 4.39 -0.09 10.26
N ASP A 48 3.50 0.75 10.78
CA ASP A 48 2.24 0.34 11.41
C ASP A 48 1.39 -0.58 10.57
N ALA A 49 1.48 -0.46 9.25
CA ALA A 49 0.71 -1.23 8.31
C ALA A 49 1.45 -2.47 7.80
N GLN A 50 2.72 -2.64 8.15
CA GLN A 50 3.54 -3.73 7.61
C GLN A 50 3.31 -5.05 8.34
N VAL A 51 3.36 -6.16 7.58
CA VAL A 51 3.28 -7.52 8.13
C VAL A 51 4.31 -7.74 9.24
N GLN A 52 5.47 -7.08 9.13
CA GLN A 52 6.55 -7.18 10.09
C GLN A 52 6.17 -6.61 11.48
N ARG A 53 5.38 -5.54 11.53
CA ARG A 53 4.84 -5.03 12.80
C ARG A 53 3.92 -6.06 13.46
N TYR A 54 3.02 -6.68 12.68
CA TYR A 54 2.11 -7.70 13.20
C TYR A 54 2.88 -8.92 13.72
N TYR A 55 3.92 -9.31 13.02
CA TYR A 55 4.84 -10.37 13.43
C TYR A 55 5.55 -10.01 14.77
N TYR A 56 6.06 -8.79 14.94
CA TYR A 56 6.68 -8.36 16.19
C TYR A 56 5.68 -8.31 17.34
N ASN A 57 4.49 -7.79 17.11
CA ASN A 57 3.42 -7.77 18.11
C ASN A 57 3.03 -9.18 18.55
N PHE A 58 2.96 -10.12 17.61
CA PHE A 58 2.67 -11.52 17.89
C PHE A 58 3.71 -12.16 18.83
N TYR A 59 4.98 -11.84 18.67
CA TYR A 59 6.06 -12.33 19.53
C TYR A 59 6.35 -11.45 20.76
N GLY A 60 5.63 -10.36 20.95
CA GLY A 60 5.88 -9.39 22.02
C GLY A 60 7.25 -8.69 21.93
N ALA A 61 7.80 -8.62 20.71
CA ALA A 61 9.07 -7.93 20.48
C ALA A 61 8.90 -6.43 20.65
N LYS A 62 9.79 -5.79 21.42
CA LYS A 62 9.79 -4.34 21.61
C LYS A 62 10.53 -3.67 20.46
N PHE A 63 10.00 -2.56 19.98
CA PHE A 63 10.61 -1.70 18.97
C PHE A 63 10.28 -0.24 19.26
N GLU A 64 11.11 0.65 18.77
CA GLU A 64 10.97 2.10 18.90
C GLU A 64 10.84 2.71 17.51
N TYR A 65 10.05 3.77 17.40
CA TYR A 65 9.99 4.58 16.20
C TYR A 65 11.05 5.68 16.29
N ILE A 66 11.85 5.80 15.25
CA ILE A 66 12.93 6.77 15.15
C ILE A 66 12.75 7.56 13.87
N GLY A 67 12.70 8.87 13.99
CA GLY A 67 12.74 9.80 12.88
C GLY A 67 14.17 10.12 12.45
N VAL A 68 14.32 10.72 11.28
CA VAL A 68 15.57 11.28 10.79
C VAL A 68 15.36 12.76 10.55
N ALA A 69 16.12 13.60 11.22
CA ALA A 69 16.16 15.05 11.01
C ALA A 69 17.45 15.45 10.31
N GLY A 70 17.42 16.62 9.63
CA GLY A 70 18.54 17.15 8.88
C GLY A 70 18.13 17.51 7.45
N ASP A 71 18.88 18.41 6.84
CA ASP A 71 18.62 18.94 5.50
C ASP A 71 19.63 18.48 4.44
N ASN A 72 20.73 17.87 4.89
CA ASN A 72 21.79 17.37 4.02
C ASN A 72 22.56 16.20 4.66
N VAL A 73 23.34 15.50 3.86
CA VAL A 73 24.05 14.27 4.24
C VAL A 73 24.97 14.44 5.47
N SER A 74 25.49 15.66 5.71
CA SER A 74 26.44 15.92 6.79
C SER A 74 25.77 16.19 8.13
N ASN A 75 24.46 16.48 8.16
CA ASN A 75 23.74 16.82 9.40
C ASN A 75 22.54 15.90 9.69
N TYR A 76 22.36 14.80 8.95
CA TYR A 76 21.35 13.80 9.30
C TYR A 76 21.65 13.16 10.65
N HIS A 77 20.64 13.15 11.52
CA HIS A 77 20.72 12.51 12.83
C HIS A 77 19.39 11.89 13.21
N PHE A 78 19.43 10.91 14.11
CA PHE A 78 18.23 10.29 14.64
C PHE A 78 17.56 11.20 15.67
N VAL A 79 16.25 11.28 15.59
CA VAL A 79 15.38 11.98 16.53
C VAL A 79 14.26 11.03 16.96
N PRO A 80 13.63 11.25 18.14
CA PRO A 80 12.36 10.61 18.41
C PRO A 80 11.42 10.86 17.24
N GLU A 81 10.57 9.88 16.90
CA GLU A 81 9.68 10.04 15.75
C GLU A 81 8.86 11.32 15.87
N LEU A 82 9.29 12.32 15.13
CA LEU A 82 8.49 13.49 14.90
C LEU A 82 7.55 13.13 13.76
N THR A 83 6.28 13.00 14.07
CA THR A 83 5.21 12.82 13.07
C THR A 83 5.07 14.09 12.25
N VAL A 84 6.08 14.43 11.46
CA VAL A 84 5.95 15.40 10.38
C VAL A 84 5.29 14.67 9.24
N SER A 85 4.03 14.98 9.00
CA SER A 85 3.31 14.49 7.85
C SER A 85 3.92 15.08 6.58
N ASP A 86 4.69 14.27 5.87
CA ASP A 86 5.18 14.63 4.53
C ASP A 86 4.06 14.60 3.47
N ASN A 87 2.82 14.24 3.87
CA ASN A 87 1.72 14.02 2.95
C ASN A 87 1.40 15.26 2.14
N GLU A 88 1.37 16.44 2.77
CA GLU A 88 1.05 17.71 2.09
C GLU A 88 2.05 18.07 1.00
N GLN A 89 3.35 17.84 1.25
CA GLN A 89 4.37 18.15 0.26
C GLN A 89 4.29 17.26 -0.98
N PHE A 90 3.84 16.00 -0.83
CA PHE A 90 3.65 15.11 -1.98
C PHE A 90 2.25 15.21 -2.58
N ALA A 91 1.22 15.44 -1.76
CA ALA A 91 -0.16 15.55 -2.20
C ALA A 91 -0.37 16.62 -3.27
N LYS A 92 0.31 17.76 -3.15
CA LYS A 92 0.24 18.85 -4.14
C LYS A 92 0.71 18.45 -5.55
N HIS A 93 1.53 17.40 -5.65
CA HIS A 93 2.06 16.88 -6.91
C HIS A 93 1.22 15.75 -7.51
N ILE A 94 0.10 15.38 -6.86
CA ILE A 94 -0.75 14.27 -7.32
C ILE A 94 -2.06 14.81 -7.87
N THR A 95 -2.30 14.58 -9.16
CA THR A 95 -3.60 14.82 -9.80
C THR A 95 -4.27 13.49 -10.10
N ILE A 96 -5.41 13.21 -9.47
CA ILE A 96 -6.17 11.97 -9.66
C ILE A 96 -7.21 12.17 -10.78
N GLU A 97 -7.30 11.22 -11.71
CA GLU A 97 -8.35 11.17 -12.73
C GLU A 97 -9.69 10.72 -12.08
N ASP A 98 -10.61 11.64 -11.93
CA ASP A 98 -11.91 11.45 -11.26
C ASP A 98 -13.09 11.31 -12.25
N GLY A 99 -12.83 11.22 -13.54
CA GLY A 99 -13.88 11.07 -14.55
C GLY A 99 -14.73 9.82 -14.35
N VAL A 100 -16.06 9.99 -14.20
CA VAL A 100 -17.02 8.92 -13.89
C VAL A 100 -16.90 7.76 -14.88
N THR A 101 -16.86 8.06 -16.18
CA THR A 101 -16.85 7.03 -17.24
C THR A 101 -15.61 6.12 -17.14
N LEU A 102 -14.43 6.68 -16.89
CA LEU A 102 -13.20 5.90 -16.77
C LEU A 102 -13.17 5.06 -15.50
N ASN A 103 -13.75 5.58 -14.42
CA ASN A 103 -13.74 4.94 -13.11
C ASN A 103 -14.88 3.94 -12.88
N ALA A 104 -15.92 3.94 -13.74
CA ALA A 104 -17.12 3.11 -13.57
C ALA A 104 -16.84 1.61 -13.32
N ILE A 105 -15.76 1.08 -13.89
CA ILE A 105 -15.35 -0.31 -13.70
C ILE A 105 -14.91 -0.63 -12.27
N GLY A 106 -14.49 0.36 -11.52
CA GLY A 106 -13.91 0.22 -10.18
C GLY A 106 -14.83 0.63 -9.04
N GLU A 107 -16.09 1.00 -9.31
CA GLU A 107 -17.01 1.57 -8.31
C GLU A 107 -17.50 0.56 -7.27
N LYS A 108 -17.54 -0.74 -7.58
CA LYS A 108 -17.94 -1.76 -6.60
C LYS A 108 -16.78 -2.08 -5.65
N PRO A 109 -17.04 -2.37 -4.36
CA PRO A 109 -16.01 -2.56 -3.32
C PRO A 109 -14.89 -3.54 -3.67
N PHE A 110 -15.21 -4.64 -4.36
CA PHE A 110 -14.26 -5.69 -4.73
C PHE A 110 -13.80 -5.65 -6.18
N SER A 111 -14.24 -4.64 -6.96
CA SER A 111 -13.77 -4.48 -8.34
C SER A 111 -12.26 -4.38 -8.40
N LEU A 112 -11.67 -4.99 -9.44
CA LEU A 112 -10.23 -5.01 -9.69
C LEU A 112 -9.40 -5.73 -8.62
N SER A 113 -10.02 -6.54 -7.76
CA SER A 113 -9.32 -7.50 -6.91
C SER A 113 -8.92 -8.76 -7.70
N VAL A 114 -8.05 -9.61 -7.13
CA VAL A 114 -7.66 -10.89 -7.77
C VAL A 114 -8.89 -11.72 -8.09
N SER A 115 -9.78 -11.94 -7.12
CA SER A 115 -11.00 -12.73 -7.31
C SER A 115 -11.97 -12.10 -8.33
N TRP A 116 -11.98 -10.77 -8.41
CA TRP A 116 -12.78 -10.09 -9.43
C TRP A 116 -12.19 -10.31 -10.83
N TYR A 117 -10.88 -10.21 -11.00
CA TYR A 117 -10.22 -10.49 -12.28
C TYR A 117 -10.42 -11.92 -12.72
N ASP A 118 -10.30 -12.91 -11.83
CA ASP A 118 -10.52 -14.33 -12.15
C ASP A 118 -11.88 -14.56 -12.82
N LYS A 119 -12.91 -13.88 -12.32
CA LYS A 119 -14.29 -14.01 -12.82
C LYS A 119 -14.58 -13.17 -14.05
N ASN A 120 -13.94 -12.01 -14.19
CA ASN A 120 -14.42 -10.94 -15.08
C ASN A 120 -13.43 -10.57 -16.18
N ILE A 121 -12.18 -11.05 -16.15
CA ILE A 121 -11.14 -10.62 -17.09
C ILE A 121 -11.53 -10.82 -18.55
N LYS A 122 -12.18 -11.94 -18.88
CA LYS A 122 -12.61 -12.24 -20.26
C LYS A 122 -13.60 -11.21 -20.79
N THR A 123 -14.51 -10.74 -19.95
CA THR A 123 -15.55 -9.77 -20.31
C THR A 123 -15.02 -8.34 -20.37
N TYR A 124 -14.18 -7.95 -19.39
CA TYR A 124 -13.82 -6.55 -19.19
C TYR A 124 -12.43 -6.17 -19.72
N SER A 125 -11.60 -7.11 -20.16
CA SER A 125 -10.22 -6.81 -20.60
C SER A 125 -10.13 -5.74 -21.67
N THR A 126 -11.01 -5.78 -22.67
CA THR A 126 -11.05 -4.78 -23.75
C THR A 126 -11.41 -3.39 -23.22
N GLY A 127 -12.42 -3.29 -22.36
CA GLY A 127 -12.81 -2.04 -21.71
C GLY A 127 -11.68 -1.45 -20.87
N ILE A 128 -11.00 -2.29 -20.06
CA ILE A 128 -9.85 -1.87 -19.26
C ILE A 128 -8.72 -1.34 -20.15
N LYS A 129 -8.37 -2.06 -21.23
CA LYS A 129 -7.34 -1.59 -22.18
C LYS A 129 -7.68 -0.23 -22.75
N ASN A 130 -8.93 -0.05 -23.17
CA ASN A 130 -9.40 1.20 -23.77
C ASN A 130 -9.34 2.35 -22.74
N ASN A 131 -9.72 2.09 -21.50
CA ASN A 131 -9.65 3.08 -20.41
C ASN A 131 -8.20 3.49 -20.09
N ILE A 132 -7.27 2.53 -20.01
CA ILE A 132 -5.84 2.82 -19.78
C ILE A 132 -5.27 3.61 -20.97
N TYR A 133 -5.59 3.20 -22.21
CA TYR A 133 -5.17 3.92 -23.41
C TYR A 133 -5.73 5.35 -23.41
N ASN A 134 -7.03 5.52 -23.13
CA ASN A 134 -7.69 6.81 -23.08
C ASN A 134 -7.04 7.71 -22.00
N PHE A 135 -6.75 7.16 -20.82
CA PHE A 135 -6.06 7.88 -19.77
C PHE A 135 -4.69 8.41 -20.26
N PHE A 136 -3.84 7.56 -20.80
CA PHE A 136 -2.51 7.99 -21.23
C PHE A 136 -2.55 8.92 -22.45
N HIS A 137 -3.37 8.60 -23.44
CA HIS A 137 -3.38 9.31 -24.72
C HIS A 137 -4.19 10.62 -24.69
N ASN A 138 -5.39 10.58 -24.11
CA ASN A 138 -6.32 11.71 -24.17
C ASN A 138 -6.31 12.58 -22.91
N LYS A 139 -6.18 11.96 -21.72
CA LYS A 139 -6.24 12.68 -20.45
C LYS A 139 -4.88 13.20 -20.01
N SER A 140 -3.87 12.34 -19.91
CA SER A 140 -2.51 12.73 -19.52
C SER A 140 -1.74 13.36 -20.68
N LYS A 141 -2.00 12.94 -21.92
CA LYS A 141 -1.29 13.38 -23.12
C LYS A 141 0.22 13.20 -23.01
N THR A 142 0.64 12.10 -22.34
CA THR A 142 2.05 11.82 -22.09
C THR A 142 2.62 10.87 -23.13
N PRO A 143 3.89 11.02 -23.53
CA PRO A 143 4.56 10.06 -24.39
C PRO A 143 4.75 8.74 -23.65
N SER A 144 4.81 7.62 -24.39
CA SER A 144 4.82 6.26 -23.81
C SER A 144 5.96 6.01 -22.82
N ASN A 145 7.10 6.70 -22.98
CA ASN A 145 8.22 6.61 -22.06
C ASN A 145 8.00 7.37 -20.74
N LYS A 146 6.91 8.13 -20.59
CA LYS A 146 6.50 8.77 -19.34
C LYS A 146 5.35 8.03 -18.64
N ASN A 147 4.88 6.96 -19.25
CA ASN A 147 3.80 6.15 -18.70
C ASN A 147 4.33 5.06 -17.77
N LEU A 148 3.56 4.74 -16.74
CA LEU A 148 3.75 3.62 -15.81
C LEU A 148 2.39 2.97 -15.55
N TRP A 149 2.31 1.66 -15.60
CA TRP A 149 1.07 0.98 -15.24
C TRP A 149 1.31 -0.32 -14.51
N THR A 150 0.30 -0.74 -13.76
CA THR A 150 0.31 -2.00 -13.04
C THR A 150 -1.04 -2.68 -13.03
N VAL A 151 -0.99 -3.98 -12.93
CA VAL A 151 -2.07 -4.92 -12.61
C VAL A 151 -1.40 -6.14 -11.96
N PHE A 152 -2.15 -7.01 -11.32
CA PHE A 152 -1.60 -8.27 -10.85
C PHE A 152 -0.92 -9.03 -11.99
N LYS A 153 0.30 -9.53 -11.76
CA LYS A 153 1.19 -10.05 -12.80
C LYS A 153 0.54 -11.09 -13.72
N GLN A 154 -0.34 -11.93 -13.17
CA GLN A 154 -1.07 -12.98 -13.89
C GLN A 154 -2.04 -12.45 -14.95
N TYR A 155 -2.53 -11.20 -14.80
CA TYR A 155 -3.45 -10.57 -15.77
C TYR A 155 -2.76 -9.58 -16.72
N LYS A 156 -1.42 -9.41 -16.61
CA LYS A 156 -0.65 -8.48 -17.44
C LYS A 156 -0.92 -8.69 -18.93
N SER A 157 -0.83 -9.94 -19.41
CA SER A 157 -1.02 -10.27 -20.83
C SER A 157 -2.42 -9.92 -21.34
N ALA A 158 -3.43 -10.06 -20.48
CA ALA A 158 -4.82 -9.74 -20.82
C ALA A 158 -5.09 -8.23 -20.85
N ILE A 159 -4.32 -7.42 -20.12
CA ILE A 159 -4.57 -5.97 -19.95
C ILE A 159 -3.59 -5.10 -20.73
N GLN A 160 -2.39 -5.60 -21.07
CA GLN A 160 -1.43 -4.82 -21.86
C GLN A 160 -2.00 -4.37 -23.20
N GLY A 161 -1.66 -3.15 -23.63
CA GLY A 161 -2.18 -2.56 -24.87
C GLY A 161 -1.15 -1.69 -25.58
N LYS A 162 -1.52 -1.22 -26.77
CA LYS A 162 -0.70 -0.36 -27.61
C LYS A 162 -0.36 0.95 -26.86
N GLY A 163 0.90 1.38 -26.94
CA GLY A 163 1.35 2.65 -26.38
C GLY A 163 1.76 2.60 -24.89
N TYR A 164 1.44 1.52 -24.13
CA TYR A 164 1.84 1.41 -22.74
C TYR A 164 2.37 0.01 -22.32
N ALA A 165 2.31 -0.99 -23.18
CA ALA A 165 2.70 -2.37 -22.85
C ALA A 165 4.10 -2.49 -22.21
N LYS A 166 5.07 -1.69 -22.69
CA LYS A 166 6.47 -1.71 -22.21
C LYS A 166 6.66 -1.00 -20.84
N SER A 167 5.68 -0.24 -20.39
CA SER A 167 5.75 0.57 -19.16
C SER A 167 5.16 -0.14 -17.95
N PHE A 168 5.16 -1.47 -17.96
CA PHE A 168 4.62 -2.28 -16.87
C PHE A 168 5.62 -2.42 -15.73
N LEU A 169 5.14 -2.20 -14.51
CA LEU A 169 5.83 -2.56 -13.26
C LEU A 169 4.86 -3.36 -12.39
N SER A 170 5.32 -4.44 -11.79
CA SER A 170 4.48 -5.22 -10.85
C SER A 170 4.09 -4.37 -9.64
N CYS A 171 2.84 -4.48 -9.15
CA CYS A 171 2.35 -3.70 -8.01
C CYS A 171 3.14 -3.95 -6.72
N ASN A 172 3.78 -5.11 -6.59
CA ASN A 172 4.63 -5.47 -5.46
C ASN A 172 6.13 -5.33 -5.75
N ALA A 173 6.53 -4.59 -6.79
CA ALA A 173 7.95 -4.39 -7.11
C ALA A 173 8.65 -3.58 -6.02
N ARG A 174 9.83 -4.05 -5.61
CA ARG A 174 10.68 -3.41 -4.61
C ARG A 174 12.02 -3.00 -5.23
N ALA A 175 12.72 -2.06 -4.58
CA ALA A 175 14.11 -1.71 -4.85
C ALA A 175 14.42 -1.34 -6.32
N THR A 176 13.54 -0.60 -7.02
CA THR A 176 13.81 -0.11 -8.38
C THR A 176 13.64 1.41 -8.47
N ASN A 177 14.55 2.06 -9.21
CA ASN A 177 14.49 3.48 -9.55
C ASN A 177 14.31 3.72 -11.06
N ALA A 178 14.14 2.64 -11.83
CA ALA A 178 14.08 2.70 -13.31
C ALA A 178 12.86 3.47 -13.86
N TYR A 179 11.90 3.80 -12.99
CA TYR A 179 10.66 4.47 -13.37
C TYR A 179 10.53 5.86 -12.75
N SER A 180 11.59 6.40 -12.14
CA SER A 180 11.57 7.68 -11.42
C SER A 180 11.37 8.92 -12.30
N ASP A 181 11.24 8.75 -13.60
CA ASP A 181 10.93 9.77 -14.60
C ASP A 181 9.48 9.64 -15.13
N ARG A 182 8.66 8.75 -14.59
CA ARG A 182 7.29 8.50 -15.07
C ARG A 182 6.33 9.46 -14.40
N THR A 183 5.54 10.17 -15.20
CA THR A 183 4.63 11.21 -14.72
C THR A 183 3.15 10.88 -14.92
N ALA A 184 2.82 9.83 -15.67
CA ALA A 184 1.47 9.32 -15.78
C ALA A 184 1.41 7.86 -15.31
N VAL A 185 0.54 7.57 -14.34
CA VAL A 185 0.48 6.28 -13.65
C VAL A 185 -0.94 5.72 -13.67
N ALA A 186 -1.10 4.49 -14.16
CA ALA A 186 -2.36 3.75 -14.11
C ALA A 186 -2.23 2.55 -13.15
N TYR A 187 -2.97 2.58 -12.04
CA TYR A 187 -2.96 1.56 -10.99
C TYR A 187 -4.25 0.74 -11.03
N MET A 188 -4.18 -0.46 -11.61
CA MET A 188 -5.32 -1.31 -11.90
C MET A 188 -5.51 -2.44 -10.87
N CYS A 189 -5.11 -2.20 -9.62
CA CYS A 189 -5.23 -3.19 -8.56
C CYS A 189 -6.13 -2.68 -7.43
N ASN A 190 -6.94 -3.58 -6.87
CA ASN A 190 -7.59 -3.42 -5.58
C ASN A 190 -7.02 -4.52 -4.68
N ILE A 191 -6.13 -4.15 -3.79
CA ILE A 191 -5.36 -5.13 -3.01
C ILE A 191 -5.99 -5.33 -1.63
N PHE A 192 -6.01 -6.60 -1.22
CA PHE A 192 -6.50 -7.02 0.09
C PHE A 192 -5.41 -7.81 0.81
N PHE A 193 -5.38 -7.70 2.12
CA PHE A 193 -4.46 -8.51 2.93
C PHE A 193 -4.79 -10.00 2.77
N ASN A 194 -3.78 -10.85 2.87
CA ASN A 194 -4.00 -12.30 2.77
C ASN A 194 -4.94 -12.77 3.89
N PRO A 195 -6.11 -13.34 3.56
CA PRO A 195 -7.13 -13.68 4.57
C PRO A 195 -6.67 -14.77 5.55
N ILE A 196 -5.78 -15.69 5.14
CA ILE A 196 -5.24 -16.72 6.02
C ILE A 196 -4.33 -16.06 7.07
N LEU A 197 -3.45 -15.16 6.66
CA LEU A 197 -2.57 -14.42 7.58
C LEU A 197 -3.38 -13.48 8.48
N LYS A 198 -4.40 -12.82 7.93
CA LYS A 198 -5.31 -11.96 8.71
C LYS A 198 -5.95 -12.76 9.84
N ASN A 199 -6.63 -13.84 9.51
CA ASN A 199 -7.28 -14.72 10.49
C ASN A 199 -6.29 -15.27 11.52
N PHE A 200 -5.09 -15.67 11.09
CA PHE A 200 -4.06 -16.15 12.01
C PHE A 200 -3.68 -15.10 13.05
N PHE A 201 -3.34 -13.91 12.64
CA PHE A 201 -2.93 -12.83 13.55
C PHE A 201 -4.09 -12.39 14.45
N GLU A 202 -5.30 -12.21 13.91
CA GLU A 202 -6.48 -11.79 14.67
C GLU A 202 -6.88 -12.82 15.73
N GLN A 203 -6.81 -14.12 15.44
CA GLN A 203 -7.02 -15.18 16.43
C GLN A 203 -5.95 -15.19 17.55
N LYS A 204 -4.79 -14.61 17.29
CA LYS A 204 -3.72 -14.42 18.28
C LYS A 204 -3.77 -13.05 18.97
N GLY A 205 -4.85 -12.29 18.80
CA GLY A 205 -5.04 -10.98 19.42
C GLY A 205 -4.29 -9.83 18.74
N VAL A 206 -3.74 -10.05 17.54
CA VAL A 206 -3.05 -9.01 16.79
C VAL A 206 -3.99 -8.43 15.72
N ARG A 207 -4.45 -7.20 15.91
CA ARG A 207 -5.33 -6.51 14.97
C ARG A 207 -4.59 -6.11 13.70
N ILE A 208 -5.20 -6.39 12.54
CA ILE A 208 -4.68 -6.06 11.20
C ILE A 208 -5.38 -4.80 10.67
N GLU A 209 -4.59 -3.79 10.34
CA GLU A 209 -5.04 -2.56 9.69
C GLU A 209 -5.00 -2.73 8.16
N GLU A 210 -5.98 -3.46 7.61
CA GLU A 210 -5.98 -3.87 6.20
C GLU A 210 -5.96 -2.70 5.22
N ASP A 211 -6.69 -1.62 5.51
CA ASP A 211 -6.72 -0.43 4.66
C ASP A 211 -5.41 0.36 4.71
N LYS A 212 -4.79 0.49 5.89
CA LYS A 212 -3.44 1.06 6.01
C LYS A 212 -2.41 0.22 5.24
N TRP A 213 -2.51 -1.11 5.33
CA TRP A 213 -1.64 -2.01 4.56
C TRP A 213 -1.82 -1.82 3.06
N ALA A 214 -3.05 -1.80 2.55
CA ALA A 214 -3.34 -1.59 1.14
C ALA A 214 -2.84 -0.21 0.66
N LEU A 215 -3.01 0.82 1.46
CA LEU A 215 -2.47 2.16 1.20
C LEU A 215 -0.94 2.16 1.14
N SER A 216 -0.27 1.51 2.09
CA SER A 216 1.20 1.45 2.11
C SER A 216 1.77 0.78 0.86
N GLU A 217 1.12 -0.27 0.36
CA GLU A 217 1.50 -0.94 -0.89
C GLU A 217 1.29 -0.03 -2.12
N LEU A 218 0.17 0.71 -2.16
CA LEU A 218 -0.08 1.71 -3.20
C LEU A 218 0.98 2.81 -3.19
N LEU A 219 1.27 3.40 -2.03
CA LEU A 219 2.26 4.46 -1.90
C LEU A 219 3.66 3.98 -2.28
N GLN A 220 4.07 2.79 -1.84
CA GLN A 220 5.35 2.21 -2.24
C GLN A 220 5.46 2.04 -3.77
N PHE A 221 4.35 1.74 -4.45
CA PHE A 221 4.31 1.71 -5.91
C PHE A 221 4.42 3.12 -6.51
N LEU A 222 3.63 4.08 -6.03
CA LEU A 222 3.62 5.46 -6.53
C LEU A 222 4.99 6.12 -6.39
N PHE A 223 5.68 5.91 -5.29
CA PHE A 223 7.04 6.42 -5.07
C PHE A 223 8.12 5.76 -5.95
N ARG A 224 7.76 4.87 -6.89
CA ARG A 224 8.62 4.45 -7.99
C ARG A 224 8.55 5.41 -9.18
N SER A 225 7.54 6.27 -9.25
CA SER A 225 7.33 7.28 -10.30
C SER A 225 8.06 8.61 -10.00
N GLY A 226 7.79 9.63 -10.82
CA GLY A 226 8.36 10.98 -10.70
C GLY A 226 8.06 11.67 -9.37
N ILE A 227 7.00 11.26 -8.65
CA ILE A 227 6.66 11.85 -7.35
C ILE A 227 7.81 11.78 -6.35
N ARG A 228 8.64 10.75 -6.42
CA ARG A 228 9.83 10.62 -5.57
C ARG A 228 10.82 11.77 -5.74
N LYS A 229 10.82 12.41 -6.90
CA LYS A 229 11.65 13.58 -7.23
C LYS A 229 10.91 14.91 -7.07
N GLY A 230 9.68 14.88 -6.55
CA GLY A 230 8.83 16.06 -6.47
C GLY A 230 8.24 16.48 -7.81
N GLU A 231 8.21 15.59 -8.81
CA GLU A 231 7.57 15.86 -10.10
C GLU A 231 6.05 15.66 -10.00
N ASP A 232 5.30 16.47 -10.73
CA ASP A 232 3.85 16.33 -10.84
C ASP A 232 3.49 15.03 -11.56
N ILE A 233 2.58 14.27 -10.97
CA ILE A 233 2.08 13.02 -11.56
C ILE A 233 0.57 13.06 -11.77
N ARG A 234 0.12 12.45 -12.87
CA ARG A 234 -1.30 12.15 -13.10
C ARG A 234 -1.58 10.69 -12.85
N LEU A 235 -2.65 10.44 -12.11
CA LEU A 235 -2.97 9.13 -11.55
C LEU A 235 -4.35 8.67 -12.01
N TYR A 236 -4.41 7.45 -12.56
CA TYR A 236 -5.65 6.74 -12.82
C TYR A 236 -5.76 5.52 -11.90
N ILE A 237 -6.67 5.58 -10.94
CA ILE A 237 -6.97 4.51 -9.97
C ILE A 237 -8.47 4.26 -10.05
N PRO A 238 -8.97 3.36 -10.91
CA PRO A 238 -10.41 3.14 -11.03
C PRO A 238 -11.03 2.50 -9.81
N SER A 239 -10.30 1.71 -9.00
CA SER A 239 -10.82 1.19 -7.74
C SER A 239 -11.21 2.33 -6.80
N LEU A 240 -12.52 2.46 -6.49
CA LEU A 240 -13.04 3.46 -5.57
C LEU A 240 -12.38 3.36 -4.19
N ARG A 241 -12.24 2.13 -3.66
CA ARG A 241 -11.57 1.89 -2.38
C ARG A 241 -10.13 2.42 -2.38
N MET A 242 -9.31 2.01 -3.36
CA MET A 242 -7.90 2.43 -3.41
C MET A 242 -7.77 3.94 -3.64
N ARG A 243 -8.64 4.51 -4.47
CA ARG A 243 -8.70 5.97 -4.73
C ARG A 243 -9.04 6.74 -3.46
N ASN A 244 -10.01 6.27 -2.69
CA ASN A 244 -10.40 6.91 -1.41
C ASN A 244 -9.30 6.77 -0.36
N LEU A 245 -8.62 5.62 -0.26
CA LEU A 245 -7.46 5.47 0.64
C LEU A 245 -6.38 6.50 0.34
N LEU A 246 -6.05 6.69 -0.94
CA LEU A 246 -5.07 7.69 -1.35
C LEU A 246 -5.56 9.12 -1.03
N LYS A 247 -6.81 9.46 -1.34
CA LYS A 247 -7.37 10.79 -1.04
C LYS A 247 -7.33 11.09 0.46
N ARG A 248 -7.69 10.11 1.31
CA ARG A 248 -7.58 10.23 2.78
C ARG A 248 -6.14 10.48 3.23
N TRP A 249 -5.18 9.77 2.64
CA TRP A 249 -3.77 9.99 2.93
C TRP A 249 -3.31 11.40 2.51
N MET A 250 -3.70 11.86 1.32
CA MET A 250 -3.34 13.21 0.83
C MET A 250 -3.78 14.34 1.77
N VAL A 251 -4.79 14.11 2.59
CA VAL A 251 -5.32 15.08 3.56
C VAL A 251 -4.91 14.78 5.02
N GLY A 252 -3.93 13.89 5.23
CA GLY A 252 -3.38 13.59 6.55
C GLY A 252 -4.26 12.74 7.46
N MET A 253 -5.30 12.05 6.94
CA MET A 253 -6.18 11.24 7.79
C MET A 253 -5.53 9.99 8.40
N TYR A 254 -4.32 9.62 7.96
CA TYR A 254 -3.57 8.48 8.49
C TYR A 254 -2.36 8.89 9.34
N ASP A 255 -2.21 10.19 9.61
CA ASP A 255 -1.18 10.71 10.50
C ASP A 255 -1.64 10.55 11.94
N ASP A 256 -1.54 9.34 12.45
CA ASP A 256 -1.73 9.10 13.88
C ASP A 256 -0.52 9.69 14.61
N LYS A 257 -0.67 10.91 15.12
CA LYS A 257 0.28 11.50 16.05
C LYS A 257 0.19 10.71 17.36
N ILE A 258 1.02 9.71 17.53
CA ILE A 258 1.31 9.15 18.84
C ILE A 258 2.38 10.07 19.42
N ASP A 259 1.97 10.98 20.28
CA ASP A 259 2.89 11.68 21.17
C ASP A 259 3.24 10.71 22.32
N PRO A 260 4.46 10.18 22.39
CA PRO A 260 4.82 9.21 23.43
C PRO A 260 4.88 9.84 24.83
N GLU A 261 4.97 11.17 24.96
CA GLU A 261 5.02 11.87 26.25
C GLU A 261 3.67 12.47 26.67
N ASN A 262 2.75 12.69 25.73
CA ASN A 262 1.40 13.15 26.01
C ASN A 262 0.39 12.10 25.54
N GLN A 263 -0.03 11.23 26.44
CA GLN A 263 -1.23 10.41 26.26
C GLN A 263 -2.53 11.25 26.25
N GLU A 264 -2.45 12.56 26.22
CA GLU A 264 -3.57 13.44 25.93
C GLU A 264 -3.88 13.34 24.43
N GLN A 265 -4.86 12.53 24.13
CA GLN A 265 -5.50 12.47 22.82
C GLN A 265 -5.87 13.90 22.40
N ILE A 266 -5.34 14.36 21.26
CA ILE A 266 -5.85 15.56 20.60
C ILE A 266 -7.37 15.38 20.50
N PRO A 267 -8.18 16.34 20.99
CA PRO A 267 -9.62 16.20 21.05
C PRO A 267 -10.16 15.73 19.70
N ILE A 268 -10.94 14.66 19.71
CA ILE A 268 -11.55 14.04 18.54
C ILE A 268 -12.31 15.07 17.71
N GLU A 269 -12.82 16.11 18.34
CA GLU A 269 -13.51 17.26 17.72
C GLU A 269 -12.65 18.01 16.70
N ASN A 270 -11.38 18.30 16.98
CA ASN A 270 -10.51 19.02 16.05
C ASN A 270 -10.09 18.14 14.83
N LYS A 271 -9.98 16.81 15.03
CA LYS A 271 -9.77 15.85 13.94
C LYS A 271 -11.03 15.71 13.08
N LEU A 272 -12.21 15.73 13.71
CA LEU A 272 -13.50 15.59 13.05
C LEU A 272 -13.84 16.82 12.19
N GLU A 273 -13.56 18.04 12.66
CA GLU A 273 -13.79 19.27 11.90
C GLU A 273 -12.85 19.39 10.69
N LYS A 274 -11.55 19.07 10.87
CA LYS A 274 -10.61 19.00 9.74
C LYS A 274 -11.03 17.91 8.75
N ALA A 275 -11.43 16.74 9.22
CA ALA A 275 -11.90 15.66 8.36
C ALA A 275 -13.17 16.05 7.61
N LYS A 276 -14.14 16.70 8.25
CA LYS A 276 -15.38 17.20 7.60
C LYS A 276 -15.08 18.24 6.53
N ALA A 277 -14.27 19.24 6.83
CA ALA A 277 -13.87 20.27 5.86
C ALA A 277 -13.15 19.69 4.63
N LEU A 278 -12.43 18.58 4.81
CA LEU A 278 -11.69 17.88 3.75
C LEU A 278 -12.58 16.90 2.97
N ILE A 279 -13.54 16.24 3.65
CA ILE A 279 -14.59 15.43 3.01
C ILE A 279 -15.41 16.31 2.07
N ASP A 280 -15.82 17.49 2.52
CA ASP A 280 -16.57 18.46 1.71
C ASP A 280 -15.72 19.00 0.54
N LYS A 281 -14.45 19.33 0.78
CA LYS A 281 -13.52 19.84 -0.24
C LYS A 281 -13.25 18.82 -1.37
N TYR A 282 -13.22 17.53 -1.05
CA TYR A 282 -12.89 16.47 -2.00
C TYR A 282 -14.08 15.56 -2.35
N ASN A 283 -15.31 15.90 -1.97
CA ASN A 283 -16.53 15.10 -2.19
C ASN A 283 -16.35 13.63 -1.77
N LEU A 284 -15.71 13.39 -0.63
CA LEU A 284 -15.48 12.06 -0.08
C LEU A 284 -16.72 11.63 0.73
N ASN A 285 -17.87 11.46 0.09
CA ASN A 285 -19.03 10.88 0.75
C ASN A 285 -18.71 9.42 1.13
N ASP A 286 -18.81 9.13 2.42
CA ASP A 286 -18.58 7.81 2.98
C ASP A 286 -19.79 6.91 2.62
N THR A 287 -19.61 6.04 1.61
CA THR A 287 -20.60 5.01 1.24
C THR A 287 -20.24 3.66 1.88
N SER A 288 -19.51 3.64 2.97
CA SER A 288 -19.04 2.41 3.62
C SER A 288 -19.68 2.09 4.97
N SER A 289 -20.93 2.52 5.20
CA SER A 289 -21.73 1.98 6.31
C SER A 289 -23.09 1.57 5.77
N ASP A 290 -23.20 0.30 5.41
CA ASP A 290 -24.39 -0.55 5.51
C ASP A 290 -24.25 -1.76 4.57
N ALA A 291 -23.71 -2.86 5.09
CA ALA A 291 -24.12 -4.25 4.79
C ALA A 291 -23.25 -5.22 5.61
#